data_4d219a81c6a6e71002787ab5966d7c37
#
_entry.id   4d219a81c6a6e71002787ab5966d7c37
#
_cell.length_a   1.000
_cell.length_b   1.000
_cell.length_c   1.000
_cell.angle_alpha   90.00
_cell.angle_beta   90.00
_cell.angle_gamma   90.00
#
_symmetry.space_group_name_H-M   'P 1'
#
loop_
_entity.id
_entity.type
_entity.pdbx_description
1 polymer ?
#
loop_
_entity_poly.entity_id
_entity_poly.type
_entity_poly.pdbx_seq_one_letter_code
_entity_poly.pdbx_strand_id
1 'polypeptide(L)'
;LGQHFLKDLKVAQDIADTVDVCPEIPILEVGPGMGVLTQFLLPKERNVKVVELDYESVAYLREAYPQLEDNIIEDDFLKMNLQRLFGGQAFVLTGNYPYNISSQIFFKMLEYKDLIPCCTGMIQKEVAERIAAGPGSKTYGILSVLIQAWYKVEYLFTVHEHVFNPPPKVKSAVICMMRNETHNLGCDEKLFKQVVKTTF
;
A
#
# COMPACT_ATOMS: atom_id res chain seq x y z
N LEU A 1 11.45 -16.66 7.75
CA LEU A 1 10.89 -15.54 7.03
C LEU A 1 10.77 -14.39 8.02
N GLY A 2 11.66 -13.38 7.96
CA GLY A 2 11.78 -12.32 8.95
C GLY A 2 10.58 -11.37 9.01
N GLN A 3 9.43 -11.86 9.45
CA GLN A 3 8.25 -11.04 9.70
C GLN A 3 8.42 -10.24 11.00
N HIS A 4 8.10 -8.98 10.93
CA HIS A 4 8.07 -8.06 12.06
C HIS A 4 6.62 -7.70 12.35
N PHE A 5 6.10 -8.14 13.49
CA PHE A 5 4.72 -7.92 13.86
C PHE A 5 4.58 -6.56 14.57
N LEU A 6 3.72 -5.71 14.03
CA LEU A 6 3.34 -4.45 14.65
C LEU A 6 2.53 -4.74 15.93
N LYS A 7 3.03 -4.31 17.08
CA LYS A 7 2.41 -4.55 18.39
C LYS A 7 1.77 -3.30 19.01
N ASP A 8 2.09 -2.12 18.51
CA ASP A 8 1.51 -0.87 19.00
C ASP A 8 0.16 -0.62 18.29
N LEU A 9 -0.92 -0.80 19.03
CA LEU A 9 -2.28 -0.67 18.49
C LEU A 9 -2.64 0.77 18.13
N LYS A 10 -2.05 1.76 18.78
CA LYS A 10 -2.27 3.17 18.42
C LYS A 10 -1.66 3.47 17.06
N VAL A 11 -0.45 3.00 16.82
CA VAL A 11 0.20 3.11 15.51
C VAL A 11 -0.60 2.36 14.45
N ALA A 12 -1.07 1.16 14.74
CA ALA A 12 -1.92 0.39 13.82
C ALA A 12 -3.20 1.13 13.45
N GLN A 13 -3.85 1.76 14.42
CA GLN A 13 -5.04 2.56 14.19
C GLN A 13 -4.73 3.81 13.35
N ASP A 14 -3.64 4.51 13.65
CA ASP A 14 -3.23 5.69 12.89
C ASP A 14 -2.95 5.34 11.42
N ILE A 15 -2.37 4.17 11.15
CA ILE A 15 -2.17 3.66 9.80
C ILE A 15 -3.51 3.33 9.13
N ALA A 16 -4.38 2.60 9.82
CA ALA A 16 -5.70 2.24 9.28
C ALA A 16 -6.55 3.48 8.97
N ASP A 17 -6.48 4.52 9.80
CA ASP A 17 -7.24 5.76 9.62
C ASP A 17 -6.78 6.59 8.41
N THR A 18 -5.61 6.31 7.84
CA THR A 18 -5.16 6.99 6.62
C THR A 18 -6.10 6.78 5.43
N VAL A 19 -6.90 5.71 5.41
CA VAL A 19 -7.88 5.45 4.34
C VAL A 19 -9.04 6.44 4.34
N ASP A 20 -9.22 7.19 5.41
CA ASP A 20 -10.31 8.18 5.55
C ASP A 20 -10.11 9.42 4.68
N VAL A 21 -8.91 9.61 4.11
CA VAL A 21 -8.66 10.65 3.08
C VAL A 21 -9.49 10.44 1.81
N CYS A 22 -9.93 9.22 1.57
CA CYS A 22 -10.79 8.84 0.45
C CYS A 22 -11.96 8.03 0.99
N PRO A 23 -12.95 8.68 1.61
CA PRO A 23 -14.07 7.99 2.27
C PRO A 23 -15.03 7.36 1.25
N GLU A 24 -15.87 6.47 1.74
CA GLU A 24 -17.01 5.86 1.03
C GLU A 24 -16.67 4.83 -0.04
N ILE A 25 -15.45 4.76 -0.55
CA ILE A 25 -15.06 3.73 -1.52
C ILE A 25 -14.52 2.48 -0.82
N PRO A 26 -14.55 1.30 -1.49
CA PRO A 26 -13.99 0.07 -0.94
C PRO A 26 -12.52 0.18 -0.56
N ILE A 27 -12.08 -0.72 0.30
CA ILE A 27 -10.70 -0.83 0.77
C ILE A 27 -10.15 -2.21 0.43
N LEU A 28 -8.96 -2.26 -0.16
CA LEU A 28 -8.16 -3.47 -0.27
C LEU A 28 -6.95 -3.36 0.65
N GLU A 29 -6.86 -4.25 1.62
CA GLU A 29 -5.66 -4.41 2.46
C GLU A 29 -4.76 -5.48 1.89
N VAL A 30 -3.48 -5.16 1.65
CA VAL A 30 -2.46 -6.10 1.18
C VAL A 30 -1.64 -6.60 2.37
N GLY A 31 -1.60 -7.93 2.53
CA GLY A 31 -0.80 -8.57 3.56
C GLY A 31 -1.28 -8.30 4.99
N PRO A 32 -2.54 -8.58 5.31
CA PRO A 32 -3.10 -8.30 6.63
C PRO A 32 -2.42 -9.08 7.77
N GLY A 33 -1.74 -10.18 7.45
CA GLY A 33 -1.13 -11.05 8.47
C GLY A 33 -2.18 -11.50 9.48
N MET A 34 -1.93 -11.21 10.76
CA MET A 34 -2.85 -11.54 11.86
C MET A 34 -3.96 -10.48 12.07
N GLY A 35 -4.14 -9.56 11.13
CA GLY A 35 -5.24 -8.60 11.15
C GLY A 35 -5.03 -7.37 12.02
N VAL A 36 -3.79 -6.97 12.27
CA VAL A 36 -3.50 -5.81 13.14
C VAL A 36 -4.07 -4.49 12.61
N LEU A 37 -4.04 -4.26 11.29
CA LEU A 37 -4.73 -3.13 10.66
C LEU A 37 -6.20 -3.43 10.41
N THR A 38 -6.50 -4.66 10.02
CA THR A 38 -7.83 -5.11 9.64
C THR A 38 -8.87 -4.83 10.73
N GLN A 39 -8.53 -5.05 12.00
CA GLN A 39 -9.42 -4.78 13.14
C GLN A 39 -9.89 -3.31 13.22
N PHE A 40 -9.12 -2.38 12.66
CA PHE A 40 -9.45 -0.95 12.62
C PHE A 40 -10.08 -0.51 11.29
N LEU A 41 -10.00 -1.33 10.25
CA LEU A 41 -10.65 -1.09 8.97
C LEU A 41 -12.11 -1.55 8.97
N LEU A 42 -12.41 -2.68 9.61
CA LEU A 42 -13.75 -3.27 9.65
C LEU A 42 -14.82 -2.35 10.27
N PRO A 43 -14.54 -1.63 11.39
CA PRO A 43 -15.54 -0.74 11.99
C PRO A 43 -15.92 0.47 11.13
N LYS A 44 -15.21 0.73 10.04
CA LYS A 44 -15.47 1.88 9.14
C LYS A 44 -16.70 1.68 8.25
N GLU A 45 -17.33 0.51 8.31
CA GLU A 45 -18.55 0.17 7.55
C GLU A 45 -18.40 0.33 6.03
N ARG A 46 -17.16 0.11 5.53
CA ARG A 46 -16.82 0.12 4.11
C ARG A 46 -16.68 -1.32 3.62
N ASN A 47 -16.78 -1.53 2.30
CA ASN A 47 -16.49 -2.84 1.71
C ASN A 47 -14.98 -3.10 1.80
N VAL A 48 -14.57 -3.93 2.75
CA VAL A 48 -13.15 -4.29 2.99
C VAL A 48 -12.88 -5.67 2.45
N LYS A 49 -11.88 -5.79 1.57
CA LYS A 49 -11.29 -7.05 1.16
C LYS A 49 -9.83 -7.07 1.59
N VAL A 50 -9.33 -8.26 1.87
CA VAL A 50 -7.93 -8.49 2.22
C VAL A 50 -7.33 -9.52 1.29
N VAL A 51 -6.06 -9.34 0.90
CA VAL A 51 -5.32 -10.32 0.11
C VAL A 51 -4.10 -10.78 0.89
N GLU A 52 -4.00 -12.10 1.09
CA GLU A 52 -2.94 -12.72 1.88
C GLU A 52 -2.46 -14.00 1.19
N LEU A 53 -1.16 -14.16 1.12
CA LEU A 53 -0.53 -15.33 0.51
C LEU A 53 -0.22 -16.42 1.54
N ASP A 54 -0.01 -16.04 2.79
CA ASP A 54 0.38 -16.95 3.86
C ASP A 54 -0.84 -17.73 4.37
N TYR A 55 -0.81 -19.05 4.18
CA TYR A 55 -1.90 -19.94 4.56
C TYR A 55 -2.26 -19.89 6.06
N GLU A 56 -1.26 -19.79 6.94
CA GLU A 56 -1.50 -19.74 8.38
C GLU A 56 -2.22 -18.43 8.77
N SER A 57 -1.82 -17.31 8.17
CA SER A 57 -2.48 -16.03 8.34
C SER A 57 -3.93 -16.06 7.82
N VAL A 58 -4.17 -16.65 6.66
CA VAL A 58 -5.53 -16.81 6.10
C VAL A 58 -6.41 -17.63 7.04
N ALA A 59 -5.92 -18.76 7.57
CA ALA A 59 -6.65 -19.59 8.52
C ALA A 59 -7.01 -18.81 9.78
N TYR A 60 -6.05 -18.07 10.33
CA TYR A 60 -6.28 -17.22 11.48
C TYR A 60 -7.33 -16.13 11.22
N LEU A 61 -7.25 -15.45 10.08
CA LEU A 61 -8.19 -14.40 9.73
C LEU A 61 -9.64 -14.92 9.61
N ARG A 62 -9.82 -16.09 9.04
CA ARG A 62 -11.15 -16.74 8.94
C ARG A 62 -11.75 -17.02 10.32
N GLU A 63 -10.92 -17.44 11.26
CA GLU A 63 -11.36 -17.71 12.63
C GLU A 63 -11.61 -16.42 13.44
N ALA A 64 -10.65 -15.49 13.39
CA ALA A 64 -10.68 -14.27 14.19
C ALA A 64 -11.69 -13.23 13.68
N TYR A 65 -11.96 -13.21 12.37
CA TYR A 65 -12.82 -12.23 11.70
C TYR A 65 -13.83 -12.92 10.77
N PRO A 66 -14.82 -13.64 11.32
CA PRO A 66 -15.81 -14.35 10.50
C PRO A 66 -16.54 -13.49 9.49
N GLN A 67 -16.71 -12.19 9.79
CA GLN A 67 -17.33 -11.22 8.88
C GLN A 67 -16.52 -10.96 7.59
N LEU A 68 -15.26 -11.38 7.55
CA LEU A 68 -14.40 -11.26 6.37
C LEU A 68 -14.40 -12.51 5.47
N GLU A 69 -15.05 -13.61 5.84
CA GLU A 69 -14.86 -14.91 5.19
C GLU A 69 -14.93 -14.85 3.66
N ASP A 70 -15.96 -14.16 3.13
CA ASP A 70 -16.14 -13.98 1.68
C ASP A 70 -15.22 -12.91 1.05
N ASN A 71 -14.48 -12.19 1.89
CA ASN A 71 -13.62 -11.08 1.49
C ASN A 71 -12.14 -11.33 1.73
N ILE A 72 -11.78 -12.53 2.15
CA ILE A 72 -10.38 -12.98 2.24
C ILE A 72 -9.98 -13.62 0.92
N ILE A 73 -9.01 -13.03 0.26
CA ILE A 73 -8.47 -13.49 -1.01
C ILE A 73 -7.12 -14.14 -0.72
N GLU A 74 -7.07 -15.46 -0.84
CA GLU A 74 -5.83 -16.25 -0.70
C GLU A 74 -5.13 -16.28 -2.06
N ASP A 75 -4.29 -15.26 -2.32
CA ASP A 75 -3.61 -15.09 -3.62
C ASP A 75 -2.37 -14.21 -3.47
N ASP A 76 -1.55 -14.23 -4.52
CA ASP A 76 -0.42 -13.33 -4.68
C ASP A 76 -0.88 -12.00 -5.31
N PHE A 77 -0.89 -10.94 -4.52
CA PHE A 77 -1.29 -9.60 -4.97
C PHE A 77 -0.60 -9.19 -6.28
N LEU A 78 0.68 -9.52 -6.43
CA LEU A 78 1.45 -9.13 -7.63
C LEU A 78 0.98 -9.83 -8.91
N LYS A 79 0.26 -10.95 -8.79
CA LYS A 79 -0.27 -11.72 -9.92
C LYS A 79 -1.75 -11.51 -10.18
N MET A 80 -2.47 -10.90 -9.24
CA MET A 80 -3.92 -10.72 -9.35
C MET A 80 -4.31 -9.75 -10.47
N ASN A 81 -5.46 -10.01 -11.08
CA ASN A 81 -6.17 -9.01 -11.88
C ASN A 81 -7.09 -8.19 -10.97
N LEU A 82 -6.81 -6.91 -10.84
CA LEU A 82 -7.56 -6.00 -9.95
C LEU A 82 -8.81 -5.40 -10.59
N GLN A 83 -9.00 -5.57 -11.90
CA GLN A 83 -10.04 -4.87 -12.68
C GLN A 83 -11.45 -5.13 -12.14
N ARG A 84 -11.73 -6.33 -11.66
CA ARG A 84 -13.08 -6.73 -11.22
C ARG A 84 -13.18 -6.99 -9.72
N LEU A 85 -12.16 -6.64 -8.97
CA LEU A 85 -12.08 -6.95 -7.54
C LEU A 85 -13.28 -6.39 -6.75
N PHE A 86 -13.71 -5.20 -7.10
CA PHE A 86 -14.89 -4.54 -6.54
C PHE A 86 -15.92 -4.19 -7.64
N GLY A 87 -16.13 -5.10 -8.57
CA GLY A 87 -17.08 -4.88 -9.68
C GLY A 87 -16.71 -3.75 -10.64
N GLY A 88 -15.43 -3.42 -10.76
CA GLY A 88 -14.92 -2.29 -11.53
C GLY A 88 -14.94 -0.96 -10.79
N GLN A 89 -15.38 -0.93 -9.54
CA GLN A 89 -15.38 0.27 -8.70
C GLN A 89 -13.96 0.60 -8.24
N ALA A 90 -13.65 1.91 -8.15
CA ALA A 90 -12.42 2.40 -7.55
C ALA A 90 -12.34 2.03 -6.06
N PHE A 91 -11.12 1.83 -5.57
CA PHE A 91 -10.87 1.42 -4.19
C PHE A 91 -9.57 2.03 -3.64
N VAL A 92 -9.47 2.09 -2.32
CA VAL A 92 -8.25 2.47 -1.61
C VAL A 92 -7.38 1.25 -1.42
N LEU A 93 -6.10 1.36 -1.76
CA LEU A 93 -5.08 0.36 -1.46
C LEU A 93 -4.37 0.74 -0.16
N THR A 94 -4.30 -0.17 0.79
CA THR A 94 -3.61 0.06 2.06
C THR A 94 -2.93 -1.20 2.57
N GLY A 95 -2.05 -1.05 3.54
CA GLY A 95 -1.41 -2.18 4.21
C GLY A 95 -0.16 -1.80 4.99
N ASN A 96 0.30 -2.76 5.78
CA ASN A 96 1.69 -2.84 6.25
C ASN A 96 2.46 -3.64 5.20
N TYR A 97 2.99 -2.96 4.19
CA TYR A 97 3.54 -3.62 3.02
C TYR A 97 4.81 -4.40 3.34
N PRO A 98 4.95 -5.65 2.82
CA PRO A 98 6.20 -6.39 2.92
C PRO A 98 7.36 -5.60 2.31
N TYR A 99 8.47 -5.45 3.05
CA TYR A 99 9.57 -4.59 2.65
C TYR A 99 10.20 -4.99 1.32
N ASN A 100 10.32 -6.30 1.08
CA ASN A 100 10.98 -6.84 -0.11
C ASN A 100 10.20 -6.66 -1.42
N ILE A 101 8.90 -6.36 -1.35
CA ILE A 101 8.03 -6.24 -2.54
C ILE A 101 7.29 -4.90 -2.62
N SER A 102 7.53 -3.96 -1.73
CA SER A 102 6.80 -2.69 -1.69
C SER A 102 6.89 -1.92 -3.02
N SER A 103 8.07 -1.85 -3.63
CA SER A 103 8.24 -1.20 -4.94
C SER A 103 7.42 -1.89 -6.04
N GLN A 104 7.37 -3.22 -6.04
CA GLN A 104 6.57 -4.00 -7.01
C GLN A 104 5.07 -3.77 -6.81
N ILE A 105 4.62 -3.64 -5.56
CA ILE A 105 3.23 -3.29 -5.23
C ILE A 105 2.88 -1.92 -5.83
N PHE A 106 3.75 -0.92 -5.70
CA PHE A 106 3.50 0.40 -6.24
C PHE A 106 3.57 0.44 -7.77
N PHE A 107 4.42 -0.35 -8.39
CA PHE A 107 4.39 -0.50 -9.86
C PHE A 107 3.08 -1.13 -10.33
N LYS A 108 2.56 -2.11 -9.60
CA LYS A 108 1.23 -2.66 -9.88
C LYS A 108 0.12 -1.63 -9.68
N MET A 109 0.20 -0.82 -8.63
CA MET A 109 -0.71 0.32 -8.43
C MET A 109 -0.72 1.23 -9.66
N LEU A 110 0.43 1.54 -10.24
CA LEU A 110 0.52 2.37 -11.45
C LEU A 110 -0.17 1.72 -12.66
N GLU A 111 -0.13 0.40 -12.79
CA GLU A 111 -0.84 -0.33 -13.85
C GLU A 111 -2.37 -0.21 -13.72
N TYR A 112 -2.87 -0.07 -12.48
CA TYR A 112 -4.29 0.06 -12.14
C TYR A 112 -4.64 1.45 -11.59
N LYS A 113 -3.90 2.48 -11.98
CA LYS A 113 -4.06 3.84 -11.43
C LYS A 113 -5.47 4.41 -11.62
N ASP A 114 -6.18 3.98 -12.64
CA ASP A 114 -7.57 4.42 -12.89
C ASP A 114 -8.57 3.81 -11.90
N LEU A 115 -8.19 2.72 -11.21
CA LEU A 115 -8.98 2.10 -10.16
C LEU A 115 -8.53 2.46 -8.74
N ILE A 116 -7.32 2.98 -8.59
CA ILE A 116 -6.72 3.25 -7.28
C ILE A 116 -6.47 4.75 -7.11
N PRO A 117 -7.50 5.51 -6.71
CA PRO A 117 -7.37 6.96 -6.49
C PRO A 117 -6.52 7.30 -5.25
N CYS A 118 -6.38 6.37 -4.33
CA CYS A 118 -5.61 6.55 -3.09
C CYS A 118 -4.90 5.27 -2.70
N CYS A 119 -3.64 5.40 -2.33
CA CYS A 119 -2.84 4.33 -1.76
C CYS A 119 -2.15 4.85 -0.50
N THR A 120 -2.36 4.16 0.61
CA THR A 120 -1.76 4.51 1.89
C THR A 120 -1.06 3.30 2.49
N GLY A 121 -0.29 3.50 3.53
CA GLY A 121 0.28 2.41 4.29
C GLY A 121 1.71 2.62 4.73
N MET A 122 2.27 1.59 5.31
CA MET A 122 3.59 1.63 5.91
C MET A 122 4.61 0.87 5.07
N ILE A 123 5.77 1.49 4.88
CA ILE A 123 6.92 0.95 4.15
C ILE A 123 8.20 1.28 4.91
N GLN A 124 9.33 0.78 4.45
CA GLN A 124 10.63 1.23 4.97
C GLN A 124 10.80 2.74 4.79
N LYS A 125 11.34 3.42 5.80
CA LYS A 125 11.55 4.87 5.78
C LYS A 125 12.35 5.33 4.56
N GLU A 126 13.42 4.63 4.22
CA GLU A 126 14.25 4.96 3.06
C GLU A 126 13.44 4.94 1.75
N VAL A 127 12.57 3.95 1.58
CA VAL A 127 11.70 3.85 0.39
C VAL A 127 10.69 4.99 0.37
N ALA A 128 10.10 5.33 1.51
CA ALA A 128 9.17 6.46 1.64
C ALA A 128 9.84 7.78 1.27
N GLU A 129 11.06 8.01 1.74
CA GLU A 129 11.86 9.19 1.41
C GLU A 129 12.16 9.29 -0.10
N ARG A 130 12.47 8.16 -0.75
CA ARG A 130 12.69 8.11 -2.20
C ARG A 130 11.43 8.44 -2.98
N ILE A 131 10.30 7.85 -2.59
CA ILE A 131 9.01 8.07 -3.27
C ILE A 131 8.58 9.54 -3.14
N ALA A 132 8.78 10.14 -1.98
CA ALA A 132 8.41 11.52 -1.69
C ALA A 132 9.45 12.57 -2.13
N ALA A 133 10.63 12.15 -2.56
CA ALA A 133 11.73 13.05 -2.92
C ALA A 133 11.38 13.95 -4.10
N GLY A 134 11.76 15.21 -4.01
CA GLY A 134 11.67 16.19 -5.10
C GLY A 134 12.89 16.19 -6.02
N PRO A 135 12.77 16.77 -7.21
CA PRO A 135 13.89 16.95 -8.14
C PRO A 135 15.07 17.68 -7.50
N GLY A 136 16.28 17.22 -7.82
CA GLY A 136 17.52 17.81 -7.30
C GLY A 136 18.00 17.25 -5.96
N SER A 137 17.24 16.38 -5.31
CA SER A 137 17.70 15.65 -4.13
C SER A 137 18.48 14.40 -4.49
N LYS A 138 19.34 13.93 -3.59
CA LYS A 138 20.11 12.68 -3.79
C LYS A 138 19.23 11.42 -3.84
N THR A 139 18.06 11.48 -3.24
CA THR A 139 17.11 10.37 -3.14
C THR A 139 16.10 10.34 -4.30
N TYR A 140 16.07 11.40 -5.11
CA TYR A 140 15.22 11.47 -6.30
C TYR A 140 15.68 10.46 -7.36
N GLY A 141 14.81 9.54 -7.74
CA GLY A 141 15.14 8.47 -8.65
C GLY A 141 13.93 7.86 -9.33
N ILE A 142 14.07 6.65 -9.84
CA ILE A 142 13.05 5.94 -10.63
C ILE A 142 11.68 5.95 -9.94
N LEU A 143 11.63 5.57 -8.65
CA LEU A 143 10.37 5.53 -7.89
C LEU A 143 9.74 6.92 -7.75
N SER A 144 10.55 7.94 -7.47
CA SER A 144 10.07 9.32 -7.36
C SER A 144 9.40 9.77 -8.65
N VAL A 145 10.09 9.61 -9.78
CA VAL A 145 9.63 10.06 -11.10
C VAL A 145 8.36 9.32 -11.52
N LEU A 146 8.38 7.99 -11.48
CA LEU A 146 7.26 7.18 -11.98
C LEU A 146 5.99 7.34 -11.14
N ILE A 147 6.12 7.40 -9.81
CA ILE A 147 4.97 7.55 -8.94
C ILE A 147 4.43 8.99 -9.00
N GLN A 148 5.29 10.00 -8.92
CA GLN A 148 4.87 11.39 -8.92
C GLN A 148 4.33 11.88 -10.27
N ALA A 149 4.58 11.16 -11.36
CA ALA A 149 3.91 11.41 -12.63
C ALA A 149 2.38 11.33 -12.50
N TRP A 150 1.88 10.46 -11.61
CA TRP A 150 0.46 10.11 -11.48
C TRP A 150 -0.14 10.35 -10.10
N TYR A 151 0.69 10.47 -9.06
CA TYR A 151 0.27 10.59 -7.67
C TYR A 151 0.99 11.75 -6.97
N LYS A 152 0.24 12.48 -6.15
CA LYS A 152 0.82 13.35 -5.13
C LYS A 152 1.19 12.49 -3.93
N VAL A 153 2.43 12.55 -3.50
CA VAL A 153 2.95 11.76 -2.38
C VAL A 153 3.14 12.62 -1.15
N GLU A 154 2.60 12.16 -0.03
CA GLU A 154 2.80 12.76 1.29
C GLU A 154 3.46 11.76 2.23
N TYR A 155 4.56 12.17 2.85
CA TYR A 155 5.17 11.47 3.96
C TYR A 155 4.45 11.88 5.24
N LEU A 156 3.65 10.99 5.83
CA LEU A 156 2.77 11.35 6.95
C LEU A 156 3.52 11.35 8.28
N PHE A 157 4.14 10.24 8.64
CA PHE A 157 4.90 10.11 9.88
C PHE A 157 5.87 8.93 9.86
N THR A 158 6.88 9.03 10.73
CA THR A 158 7.86 7.95 10.94
C THR A 158 7.36 6.98 12.00
N VAL A 159 7.63 5.69 11.79
CA VAL A 159 7.35 4.62 12.75
C VAL A 159 8.66 4.00 13.21
N HIS A 160 8.92 4.06 14.52
CA HIS A 160 10.15 3.56 15.09
C HIS A 160 10.14 2.04 15.23
N GLU A 161 11.31 1.42 15.15
CA GLU A 161 11.52 -0.02 15.16
C GLU A 161 11.01 -0.72 16.43
N HIS A 162 10.98 -0.04 17.56
CA HIS A 162 10.57 -0.63 18.85
C HIS A 162 9.08 -0.98 18.95
N VAL A 163 8.23 -0.50 18.02
CA VAL A 163 6.80 -0.85 17.99
C VAL A 163 6.52 -2.20 17.32
N PHE A 164 7.58 -2.87 16.84
CA PHE A 164 7.51 -4.19 16.22
C PHE A 164 8.12 -5.27 17.12
N ASN A 165 7.67 -6.51 16.92
CA ASN A 165 8.25 -7.70 17.53
C ASN A 165 8.47 -8.80 16.49
N PRO A 166 9.71 -9.26 16.25
CA PRO A 166 10.96 -8.63 16.66
C PRO A 166 11.15 -7.25 16.00
N PRO A 167 11.93 -6.33 16.60
CA PRO A 167 12.17 -5.03 15.98
C PRO A 167 13.00 -5.19 14.69
N PRO A 168 12.64 -4.51 13.59
CA PRO A 168 13.45 -4.45 12.39
C PRO A 168 14.72 -3.61 12.64
N LYS A 169 15.68 -3.73 11.72
CA LYS A 169 16.93 -2.96 11.78
C LYS A 169 16.76 -1.51 11.32
N VAL A 170 15.66 -1.20 10.67
CA VAL A 170 15.37 0.10 10.06
C VAL A 170 14.03 0.63 10.52
N LYS A 171 13.88 1.95 10.48
CA LYS A 171 12.61 2.62 10.73
C LYS A 171 11.68 2.42 9.54
N SER A 172 10.39 2.55 9.80
CA SER A 172 9.34 2.58 8.81
C SER A 172 8.75 3.99 8.69
N ALA A 173 7.97 4.20 7.67
CA ALA A 173 7.19 5.42 7.50
C ALA A 173 5.84 5.12 6.88
N VAL A 174 4.89 5.94 7.22
CA VAL A 174 3.53 5.89 6.65
C VAL A 174 3.41 6.98 5.60
N ILE A 175 2.94 6.59 4.43
CA ILE A 175 2.75 7.46 3.27
C ILE A 175 1.30 7.49 2.84
N CYS A 176 0.94 8.57 2.15
CA CYS A 176 -0.32 8.71 1.43
C CYS A 176 -0.03 9.16 0.00
N MET A 177 -0.55 8.43 -0.96
CA MET A 177 -0.45 8.74 -2.38
C MET A 177 -1.86 8.95 -2.94
N MET A 178 -2.13 10.16 -3.42
CA MET A 178 -3.41 10.54 -4.04
C MET A 178 -3.21 10.77 -5.53
N ARG A 179 -4.12 10.21 -6.35
CA ARG A 179 -4.10 10.51 -7.79
C ARG A 179 -4.08 12.03 -8.00
N ASN A 180 -3.16 12.47 -8.85
CA ASN A 180 -3.13 13.86 -9.32
C ASN A 180 -4.06 14.02 -10.55
N GLU A 181 -4.11 15.20 -11.12
CA GLU A 181 -4.97 15.52 -12.26
C GLU A 181 -4.39 15.08 -13.61
N THR A 182 -3.27 14.37 -13.61
CA THR A 182 -2.62 13.90 -14.85
C THR A 182 -3.42 12.76 -15.47
N HIS A 183 -4.01 13.00 -16.62
CA HIS A 183 -4.71 12.00 -17.43
C HIS A 183 -3.85 11.49 -18.60
N ASN A 184 -2.92 12.33 -19.06
CA ASN A 184 -2.03 12.04 -20.18
C ASN A 184 -0.71 12.77 -19.97
N LEU A 185 0.40 12.06 -20.17
CA LEU A 185 1.75 12.65 -20.06
C LEU A 185 2.17 13.43 -21.32
N GLY A 186 1.37 13.42 -22.38
CA GLY A 186 1.74 13.98 -23.67
C GLY A 186 2.79 13.15 -24.44
N CYS A 187 3.04 11.92 -23.99
CA CYS A 187 3.94 10.97 -24.62
C CYS A 187 3.48 9.53 -24.36
N ASP A 188 4.09 8.56 -25.06
CA ASP A 188 3.85 7.13 -24.80
C ASP A 188 4.33 6.74 -23.39
N GLU A 189 3.44 6.16 -22.59
CA GLU A 189 3.74 5.78 -21.19
C GLU A 189 4.81 4.69 -21.08
N LYS A 190 4.85 3.75 -22.02
CA LYS A 190 5.89 2.69 -22.03
C LYS A 190 7.25 3.28 -22.31
N LEU A 191 7.32 4.17 -23.29
CA LEU A 191 8.54 4.89 -23.61
C LEU A 191 9.00 5.76 -22.46
N PHE A 192 8.09 6.51 -21.83
CA PHE A 192 8.39 7.30 -20.63
C PHE A 192 9.02 6.44 -19.55
N LYS A 193 8.38 5.31 -19.21
CA LYS A 193 8.86 4.37 -18.20
C LYS A 193 10.26 3.82 -18.55
N GLN A 194 10.48 3.50 -19.82
CA GLN A 194 11.78 2.99 -20.30
C GLN A 194 12.88 4.05 -20.20
N VAL A 195 12.59 5.27 -20.60
CA VAL A 195 13.54 6.41 -20.51
C VAL A 195 13.92 6.66 -19.06
N VAL A 196 12.95 6.74 -18.17
CA VAL A 196 13.20 6.95 -16.72
C VAL A 196 14.09 5.84 -16.17
N LYS A 197 13.80 4.56 -16.47
CA LYS A 197 14.59 3.41 -15.99
C LYS A 197 16.01 3.34 -16.54
N THR A 198 16.25 3.96 -17.70
CA THR A 198 17.59 4.00 -18.30
C THR A 198 18.40 5.20 -17.87
N THR A 199 17.75 6.25 -17.40
CA THR A 199 18.40 7.52 -17.02
C THR A 199 18.87 7.49 -15.56
N PHE A 200 18.14 6.83 -14.68
CA PHE A 200 18.43 6.68 -13.27
C PHE A 200 18.92 5.27 -12.96
#